data_b06747e16b55aceed02428aa314a6258
#
_entry.id   b06747e16b55aceed02428aa314a6258
#
_cell.length_a   1.000
_cell.length_b   1.000
_cell.length_c   1.000
_cell.angle_alpha   90.00
_cell.angle_beta   90.00
_cell.angle_gamma   90.00
#
_symmetry.space_group_name_H-M   'P 1'
#
loop_
_entity.id
_entity.type
_entity.pdbx_description
1 polymer ?
#
loop_
_entity_poly.entity_id
_entity_poly.type
_entity_poly.pdbx_seq_one_letter_code
_entity_poly.pdbx_strand_id
1 'polypeptide(L)'
;MCVVSLVPAGLVTRGVNAMLEVRLYLAQRASAAIMAPLVLIHLGVMIYAIQGGIDAAEILERTRGSFFWGANYGLFVIAVSVHAAIGLRNILREWLSLRGIYLSAISWIFFAGLLTAGLRAVAAVVLP
;
A
#
# COMPACT_ATOMS: atom_id res chain seq x y z
N MET A 1 8.70 -34.71 -36.25
CA MET A 1 8.39 -33.34 -36.76
C MET A 1 7.74 -32.57 -35.64
N CYS A 2 8.51 -31.76 -34.88
CA CYS A 2 7.99 -30.86 -33.86
C CYS A 2 7.45 -29.61 -34.53
N VAL A 3 6.12 -29.43 -34.52
CA VAL A 3 5.49 -28.17 -34.85
C VAL A 3 5.62 -27.30 -33.61
N VAL A 4 6.69 -26.54 -33.54
CA VAL A 4 6.78 -25.44 -32.58
C VAL A 4 5.79 -24.36 -33.06
N SER A 5 4.63 -24.30 -32.42
CA SER A 5 3.64 -23.25 -32.64
C SER A 5 4.29 -21.89 -32.30
N LEU A 6 4.64 -21.18 -33.33
CA LEU A 6 5.08 -19.76 -33.24
C LEU A 6 3.89 -18.91 -32.80
N VAL A 7 3.66 -18.82 -31.49
CA VAL A 7 2.75 -17.82 -30.92
C VAL A 7 3.37 -16.46 -31.20
N PRO A 8 2.70 -15.56 -31.95
CA PRO A 8 3.26 -14.26 -32.26
C PRO A 8 3.54 -13.49 -30.97
N ALA A 9 4.74 -12.96 -30.84
CA ALA A 9 5.22 -12.24 -29.65
C ALA A 9 4.22 -11.18 -29.15
N GLY A 10 3.45 -10.57 -30.05
CA GLY A 10 2.42 -9.60 -29.70
C GLY A 10 1.22 -10.16 -28.95
N LEU A 11 0.90 -11.45 -29.09
CA LEU A 11 -0.19 -12.09 -28.31
C LEU A 11 0.28 -12.43 -26.89
N VAL A 12 1.54 -12.85 -26.73
CA VAL A 12 2.12 -13.12 -25.43
C VAL A 12 2.23 -11.84 -24.60
N THR A 13 2.71 -10.75 -25.18
CA THR A 13 2.82 -9.46 -24.48
C THR A 13 1.45 -8.88 -24.09
N ARG A 14 0.43 -9.04 -24.92
CA ARG A 14 -0.95 -8.63 -24.58
C ARG A 14 -1.50 -9.45 -23.40
N GLY A 15 -1.28 -10.75 -23.38
CA GLY A 15 -1.70 -11.62 -22.29
C GLY A 15 -1.02 -11.26 -20.95
N VAL A 16 0.30 -11.02 -20.98
CA VAL A 16 1.04 -10.61 -19.77
C VAL A 16 0.56 -9.27 -19.23
N ASN A 17 0.32 -8.30 -20.11
CA ASN A 17 -0.19 -6.99 -19.69
C ASN A 17 -1.61 -7.09 -19.11
N ALA A 18 -2.49 -7.89 -19.70
CA ALA A 18 -3.83 -8.12 -19.17
C ALA A 18 -3.80 -8.76 -17.77
N MET A 19 -2.95 -9.75 -17.56
CA MET A 19 -2.78 -10.37 -16.24
C MET A 19 -2.25 -9.38 -15.19
N LEU A 20 -1.31 -8.50 -15.58
CA LEU A 20 -0.78 -7.48 -14.68
C LEU A 20 -1.88 -6.49 -14.26
N GLU A 21 -2.69 -6.01 -15.19
CA GLU A 21 -3.79 -5.08 -14.90
C GLU A 21 -4.83 -5.71 -13.95
N VAL A 22 -5.18 -6.99 -14.15
CA VAL A 22 -6.07 -7.72 -13.24
C VAL A 22 -5.47 -7.84 -11.84
N ARG A 23 -4.19 -8.16 -11.72
CA ARG A 23 -3.52 -8.26 -10.41
C ARG A 23 -3.47 -6.91 -9.70
N LEU A 24 -3.16 -5.83 -10.41
CA LEU A 24 -3.17 -4.48 -9.85
C LEU A 24 -4.58 -4.06 -9.40
N TYR A 25 -5.59 -4.37 -10.19
CA TYR A 25 -6.98 -4.12 -9.81
C TYR A 25 -7.39 -4.87 -8.54
N LEU A 26 -7.07 -6.16 -8.44
CA LEU A 26 -7.35 -6.96 -7.25
C LEU A 26 -6.58 -6.44 -6.03
N ALA A 27 -5.30 -6.09 -6.19
CA ALA A 27 -4.50 -5.52 -5.12
C ALA A 27 -5.05 -4.18 -4.63
N GLN A 28 -5.52 -3.33 -5.54
CA GLN A 28 -6.16 -2.05 -5.22
C GLN A 28 -7.44 -2.25 -4.39
N ARG A 29 -8.28 -3.20 -4.78
CA ARG A 29 -9.53 -3.50 -4.05
C ARG A 29 -9.27 -4.17 -2.72
N ALA A 30 -8.36 -5.14 -2.68
CA ALA A 30 -7.99 -5.83 -1.45
C ALA A 30 -7.38 -4.87 -0.42
N SER A 31 -6.46 -4.01 -0.83
CA SER A 31 -5.88 -3.00 0.05
C SER A 31 -6.94 -2.02 0.58
N ALA A 32 -7.89 -1.58 -0.26
CA ALA A 32 -9.01 -0.73 0.18
C ALA A 32 -9.90 -1.44 1.21
N ALA A 33 -10.23 -2.72 0.99
CA ALA A 33 -11.04 -3.50 1.91
C ALA A 33 -10.35 -3.72 3.28
N ILE A 34 -9.03 -3.89 3.28
CA ILE A 34 -8.23 -3.98 4.51
C ILE A 34 -8.16 -2.62 5.20
N MET A 35 -7.94 -1.55 4.45
CA MET A 35 -7.83 -0.20 5.00
C MET A 35 -9.13 0.28 5.66
N ALA A 36 -10.28 -0.04 5.12
CA ALA A 36 -11.56 0.49 5.60
C ALA A 36 -11.77 0.26 7.12
N PRO A 37 -11.69 -0.96 7.67
CA PRO A 37 -11.80 -1.16 9.11
C PRO A 37 -10.62 -0.55 9.88
N LEU A 38 -9.40 -0.58 9.34
CA LEU A 38 -8.22 -0.04 10.01
C LEU A 38 -8.28 1.48 10.14
N VAL A 39 -8.81 2.19 9.14
CA VAL A 39 -9.05 3.64 9.21
C VAL A 39 -10.08 3.96 10.28
N LEU A 40 -11.17 3.20 10.36
CA LEU A 40 -12.20 3.42 11.39
C LEU A 40 -11.64 3.19 12.80
N ILE A 41 -10.84 2.15 13.00
CA ILE A 41 -10.15 1.89 14.27
C ILE A 41 -9.19 3.05 14.59
N HIS A 42 -8.39 3.48 13.62
CA HIS A 42 -7.44 4.58 13.80
C HIS A 42 -8.15 5.88 14.19
N LEU A 43 -9.23 6.23 13.49
CA LEU A 43 -10.03 7.40 13.81
C LEU A 43 -10.68 7.30 15.20
N GLY A 44 -11.22 6.13 15.55
CA GLY A 44 -11.80 5.89 16.88
C GLY A 44 -10.77 6.09 18.00
N VAL A 45 -9.56 5.55 17.83
CA VAL A 45 -8.45 5.72 18.79
C VAL A 45 -8.03 7.20 18.87
N MET A 46 -7.95 7.91 17.74
CA MET A 46 -7.61 9.33 17.70
C MET A 46 -8.65 10.18 18.42
N ILE A 47 -9.94 9.94 18.16
CA ILE A 47 -11.04 10.67 18.84
C ILE A 47 -11.01 10.41 20.34
N TYR A 48 -10.81 9.15 20.75
CA TYR A 48 -10.69 8.79 22.15
C TYR A 48 -9.51 9.49 22.84
N ALA A 49 -8.34 9.53 22.18
CA ALA A 49 -7.16 10.20 22.71
C ALA A 49 -7.38 11.72 22.87
N ILE A 50 -7.97 12.37 21.86
CA ILE A 50 -8.24 13.81 21.90
C ILE A 50 -9.26 14.17 22.99
N GLN A 51 -10.35 13.41 23.10
CA GLN A 51 -11.40 13.66 24.09
C GLN A 51 -10.94 13.35 25.52
N GLY A 52 -10.10 12.32 25.67
CA GLY A 52 -9.52 11.93 26.97
C GLY A 52 -8.39 12.84 27.45
N GLY A 53 -7.92 13.80 26.62
CA GLY A 53 -6.76 14.62 26.95
C GLY A 53 -5.46 13.84 27.11
N ILE A 54 -5.39 12.67 26.46
CA ILE A 54 -4.23 11.75 26.53
C ILE A 54 -3.03 12.41 25.85
N ASP A 55 -1.94 12.51 26.54
CA ASP A 55 -0.70 13.06 25.99
C ASP A 55 0.12 12.02 25.17
N ALA A 56 1.15 12.49 24.49
CA ALA A 56 1.99 11.63 23.66
C ALA A 56 2.74 10.56 24.48
N ALA A 57 3.09 10.85 25.72
CA ALA A 57 3.79 9.90 26.59
C ALA A 57 2.86 8.73 26.96
N GLU A 58 1.62 9.01 27.30
CA GLU A 58 0.62 7.98 27.63
C GLU A 58 0.29 7.09 26.42
N ILE A 59 0.22 7.68 25.19
CA ILE A 59 0.04 6.89 23.96
C ILE A 59 1.22 5.93 23.77
N LEU A 60 2.44 6.43 23.94
CA LEU A 60 3.66 5.63 23.79
C LEU A 60 3.74 4.51 24.85
N GLU A 61 3.35 4.78 26.08
CA GLU A 61 3.33 3.76 27.14
C GLU A 61 2.40 2.58 26.79
N ARG A 62 1.27 2.87 26.16
CA ARG A 62 0.30 1.85 25.74
C ARG A 62 0.71 1.08 24.47
N THR A 63 1.50 1.69 23.59
CA THR A 63 1.84 1.11 22.28
C THR A 63 3.22 0.44 22.27
N ARG A 64 4.15 0.91 23.09
CA ARG A 64 5.51 0.36 23.17
C ARG A 64 5.52 -1.09 23.61
N GLY A 65 6.31 -1.91 22.91
CA GLY A 65 6.42 -3.35 23.16
C GLY A 65 5.17 -4.16 22.82
N SER A 66 4.11 -3.53 22.30
CA SER A 66 2.87 -4.22 21.97
C SER A 66 2.90 -4.79 20.56
N PHE A 67 2.93 -6.11 20.45
CA PHE A 67 2.82 -6.80 19.16
C PHE A 67 1.50 -6.48 18.45
N PHE A 68 0.41 -6.35 19.19
CA PHE A 68 -0.91 -6.05 18.62
C PHE A 68 -0.92 -4.69 17.89
N TRP A 69 -0.41 -3.64 18.53
CA TRP A 69 -0.35 -2.32 17.92
C TRP A 69 0.66 -2.27 16.77
N GLY A 70 1.80 -2.94 16.91
CA GLY A 70 2.77 -3.06 15.83
C GLY A 70 2.22 -3.74 14.59
N ALA A 71 1.51 -4.85 14.75
CA ALA A 71 0.88 -5.57 13.66
C ALA A 71 -0.25 -4.74 13.00
N ASN A 72 -1.07 -4.07 13.80
CA ASN A 72 -2.18 -3.24 13.30
C ASN A 72 -1.66 -2.05 12.48
N TYR A 73 -0.72 -1.27 13.02
CA TYR A 73 -0.13 -0.14 12.32
C TYR A 73 0.73 -0.58 11.13
N GLY A 74 1.48 -1.69 11.26
CA GLY A 74 2.27 -2.24 10.16
C GLY A 74 1.40 -2.68 8.99
N LEU A 75 0.31 -3.39 9.27
CA LEU A 75 -0.67 -3.80 8.24
C LEU A 75 -1.30 -2.58 7.57
N PHE A 76 -1.65 -1.56 8.34
CA PHE A 76 -2.18 -0.31 7.81
C PHE A 76 -1.20 0.37 6.87
N VAL A 77 0.07 0.51 7.25
CA VAL A 77 1.13 1.10 6.42
C VAL A 77 1.32 0.33 5.12
N ILE A 78 1.34 -1.01 5.17
CA ILE A 78 1.47 -1.83 3.97
C ILE A 78 0.27 -1.62 3.04
N ALA A 79 -0.95 -1.68 3.58
CA ALA A 79 -2.16 -1.52 2.80
C ALA A 79 -2.26 -0.13 2.15
N VAL A 80 -1.93 0.94 2.90
CA VAL A 80 -1.89 2.32 2.39
C VAL A 80 -0.85 2.46 1.29
N SER A 81 0.36 1.93 1.49
CA SER A 81 1.45 2.05 0.53
C SER A 81 1.11 1.38 -0.80
N VAL A 82 0.52 0.18 -0.76
CA VAL A 82 0.04 -0.54 -1.96
C VAL A 82 -1.09 0.24 -2.63
N HIS A 83 -2.10 0.64 -1.87
CA HIS A 83 -3.28 1.35 -2.39
C HIS A 83 -2.89 2.67 -3.06
N ALA A 84 -2.10 3.49 -2.38
CA ALA A 84 -1.69 4.79 -2.88
C ALA A 84 -0.77 4.69 -4.10
N ALA A 85 0.16 3.72 -4.13
CA ALA A 85 1.05 3.53 -5.27
C ALA A 85 0.30 3.09 -6.54
N ILE A 86 -0.68 2.17 -6.41
CA ILE A 86 -1.51 1.76 -7.54
C ILE A 86 -2.45 2.89 -7.96
N GLY A 87 -3.02 3.62 -6.99
CA GLY A 87 -3.85 4.79 -7.27
C GLY A 87 -3.10 5.87 -8.03
N LEU A 88 -1.89 6.21 -7.57
CA LEU A 88 -1.00 7.16 -8.26
C LEU A 88 -0.67 6.67 -9.67
N ARG A 89 -0.33 5.39 -9.84
CA ARG A 89 -0.06 4.80 -11.15
C ARG A 89 -1.23 5.01 -12.12
N ASN A 90 -2.46 4.80 -11.65
CA ASN A 90 -3.65 4.98 -12.48
C ASN A 90 -3.84 6.45 -12.87
N ILE A 91 -3.70 7.38 -11.94
CA ILE A 91 -3.78 8.83 -12.20
C ILE A 91 -2.71 9.26 -13.22
N LEU A 92 -1.45 8.86 -13.02
CA LEU A 92 -0.37 9.21 -13.92
C LEU A 92 -0.59 8.67 -15.35
N ARG A 93 -1.17 7.47 -15.44
CA ARG A 93 -1.51 6.85 -16.74
C ARG A 93 -2.65 7.57 -17.44
N GLU A 94 -3.69 7.94 -16.71
CA GLU A 94 -4.92 8.51 -17.27
C GLU A 94 -4.78 10.01 -17.58
N TRP A 95 -4.19 10.77 -16.66
CA TRP A 95 -4.14 12.23 -16.75
C TRP A 95 -2.87 12.74 -17.47
N LEU A 96 -1.72 12.12 -17.20
CA LEU A 96 -0.45 12.51 -17.82
C LEU A 96 -0.05 11.62 -19.00
N SER A 97 -0.85 10.58 -19.33
CA SER A 97 -0.55 9.63 -20.40
C SER A 97 0.83 8.97 -20.28
N LEU A 98 1.37 8.89 -19.06
CA LEU A 98 2.68 8.28 -18.79
C LEU A 98 2.58 6.77 -19.01
N ARG A 99 3.60 6.21 -19.66
CA ARG A 99 3.68 4.77 -19.99
C ARG A 99 5.11 4.24 -19.82
N GLY A 100 5.23 2.93 -19.86
CA GLY A 100 6.52 2.24 -19.85
C GLY A 100 7.28 2.37 -18.54
N ILE A 101 8.60 2.53 -18.67
CA ILE A 101 9.53 2.50 -17.52
C ILE A 101 9.32 3.67 -16.55
N TYR A 102 9.01 4.86 -17.04
CA TYR A 102 8.80 6.03 -16.20
C TYR A 102 7.60 5.86 -15.26
N LEU A 103 6.48 5.35 -15.78
CA LEU A 103 5.30 5.06 -14.98
C LEU A 103 5.61 4.04 -13.87
N SER A 104 6.34 2.98 -14.21
CA SER A 104 6.73 1.94 -13.26
C SER A 104 7.70 2.48 -12.22
N ALA A 105 8.73 3.22 -12.64
CA ALA A 105 9.75 3.77 -11.74
C ALA A 105 9.13 4.73 -10.71
N ILE A 106 8.31 5.67 -11.14
CA ILE A 106 7.64 6.62 -10.24
C ILE A 106 6.74 5.88 -9.23
N SER A 107 5.97 4.90 -9.70
CA SER A 107 5.08 4.13 -8.83
C SER A 107 5.86 3.33 -7.78
N TRP A 108 6.99 2.70 -8.16
CA TRP A 108 7.83 1.96 -7.23
C TRP A 108 8.57 2.85 -6.24
N ILE A 109 9.10 4.01 -6.68
CA ILE A 109 9.75 4.98 -5.80
C ILE A 109 8.74 5.51 -4.78
N PHE A 110 7.54 5.84 -5.23
CA PHE A 110 6.47 6.30 -4.35
C PHE A 110 6.04 5.23 -3.34
N PHE A 111 5.87 3.99 -3.78
CA PHE A 111 5.60 2.85 -2.90
C PHE A 111 6.68 2.68 -1.83
N ALA A 112 7.95 2.63 -2.25
CA ALA A 112 9.08 2.45 -1.33
C ALA A 112 9.21 3.62 -0.34
N GLY A 113 8.98 4.85 -0.81
CA GLY A 113 8.99 6.04 0.04
C GLY A 113 7.90 5.99 1.12
N LEU A 114 6.66 5.69 0.75
CA LEU A 114 5.56 5.55 1.71
C LEU A 114 5.80 4.40 2.69
N LEU A 115 6.23 3.25 2.19
CA LEU A 115 6.47 2.08 3.02
C LEU A 115 7.58 2.34 4.04
N THR A 116 8.71 2.90 3.61
CA THR A 116 9.83 3.18 4.51
C THR A 116 9.49 4.26 5.52
N ALA A 117 8.86 5.36 5.11
CA ALA A 117 8.42 6.41 6.03
C ALA A 117 7.40 5.90 7.04
N GLY A 118 6.41 5.14 6.58
CA GLY A 118 5.38 4.55 7.43
C GLY A 118 5.95 3.52 8.43
N LEU A 119 6.83 2.62 7.98
CA LEU A 119 7.46 1.64 8.88
C LEU A 119 8.36 2.31 9.92
N ARG A 120 9.06 3.40 9.55
CA ARG A 120 9.82 4.20 10.53
C ARG A 120 8.91 4.84 11.57
N ALA A 121 7.76 5.36 11.16
CA ALA A 121 6.78 5.91 12.09
C ALA A 121 6.22 4.83 13.04
N VAL A 122 5.89 3.64 12.52
CA VAL A 122 5.47 2.50 13.35
C VAL A 122 6.56 2.11 14.34
N ALA A 123 7.81 1.99 13.87
CA ALA A 123 8.94 1.67 14.73
C ALA A 123 9.11 2.69 15.87
N ALA A 124 8.93 3.98 15.57
CA ALA A 124 9.07 5.05 16.58
C ALA A 124 8.02 4.98 17.70
N VAL A 125 6.83 4.42 17.44
CA VAL A 125 5.76 4.33 18.45
C VAL A 125 5.64 2.96 19.11
N VAL A 126 6.21 1.91 18.50
CA VAL A 126 6.08 0.53 19.01
C VAL A 126 7.37 -0.02 19.61
N LEU A 127 8.52 0.38 19.07
CA LEU A 127 9.79 -0.07 19.62
C LEU A 127 10.15 0.67 20.92
N PRO A 128 10.83 -0.02 21.85
CA PRO A 128 11.24 0.55 23.15
C PRO A 128 12.29 1.65 22.99
#